data_52cdd7acc9b1c1e695b33376b2259b5f
#
_entry.id   52cdd7acc9b1c1e695b33376b2259b5f
#
_cell.length_a   1.000
_cell.length_b   1.000
_cell.length_c   1.000
_cell.angle_alpha   90.00
_cell.angle_beta   90.00
_cell.angle_gamma   90.00
#
_symmetry.space_group_name_H-M   'P 1'
#
loop_
_entity.id
_entity.type
_entity.pdbx_description
1 polymer ?
#
loop_
_entity_poly.entity_id
_entity_poly.type
_entity_poly.pdbx_seq_one_letter_code
_entity_poly.pdbx_strand_id
1 'polypeptide(L)'
;MKKHIRSALLSLAVIATLPAFAQDAPAPGVSPRIDAIRKAGVLRVGVLANLPWLAENTKSDGAEAWSGPAWLLTKEYARVLGVKVEPVLVSHETKVPVLASNQVDLSITPLAETPDRLKAIDFVIYSATSVCMFGRADNTKFTQSKSVDDLNRPEITIAYFIGGGEEGWVKERFPKAKLRGVTNSGATAPVEEVMSKRADAAPINRVPYVGMAKKVKGLSVLPSANDCQGSMEKAAPVGLGVDKNQAAFTNWLRAVATRMKPQLDAEERKIIDKL
;
A
#
# COMPACT_ATOMS: atom_id res chain seq x y z
N MET A 1 -13.26 3.61 79.69
CA MET A 1 -13.35 2.74 78.47
C MET A 1 -14.00 3.57 77.34
N LYS A 2 -13.20 4.14 76.42
CA LYS A 2 -13.72 4.92 75.29
C LYS A 2 -13.39 4.11 74.01
N LYS A 3 -14.45 3.64 73.35
CA LYS A 3 -14.35 2.93 72.03
C LYS A 3 -14.24 3.95 70.91
N HIS A 4 -13.16 3.96 70.17
CA HIS A 4 -13.01 4.71 68.93
C HIS A 4 -13.55 3.87 67.75
N ILE A 5 -14.61 4.35 67.14
CA ILE A 5 -15.17 3.84 65.87
C ILE A 5 -14.40 4.56 64.75
N ARG A 6 -13.61 3.80 63.97
CA ARG A 6 -12.97 4.29 62.74
C ARG A 6 -13.90 4.00 61.60
N SER A 7 -14.50 5.08 61.05
CA SER A 7 -15.23 5.02 59.77
C SER A 7 -14.25 4.96 58.59
N ALA A 8 -14.27 3.84 57.85
CA ALA A 8 -13.55 3.70 56.59
C ALA A 8 -14.42 4.25 55.47
N LEU A 9 -14.01 5.39 54.90
CA LEU A 9 -14.58 5.93 53.66
C LEU A 9 -14.05 5.12 52.45
N LEU A 10 -14.91 4.30 51.88
CA LEU A 10 -14.65 3.63 50.61
C LEU A 10 -14.89 4.63 49.47
N SER A 11 -13.79 5.13 48.87
CA SER A 11 -13.86 5.97 47.66
C SER A 11 -14.13 5.08 46.46
N LEU A 12 -15.34 5.13 45.93
CA LEU A 12 -15.71 4.45 44.68
C LEU A 12 -15.16 5.28 43.52
N ALA A 13 -14.06 4.83 42.91
CA ALA A 13 -13.52 5.40 41.67
C ALA A 13 -14.44 5.00 40.52
N VAL A 14 -15.28 5.91 40.05
CA VAL A 14 -16.04 5.75 38.81
C VAL A 14 -15.06 5.88 37.64
N ILE A 15 -14.64 4.75 37.06
CA ILE A 15 -13.90 4.73 35.80
C ILE A 15 -14.91 5.11 34.71
N ALA A 16 -14.89 6.37 34.29
CA ALA A 16 -15.60 6.82 33.12
C ALA A 16 -14.95 6.18 31.88
N THR A 17 -15.50 5.10 31.40
CA THR A 17 -15.18 4.57 30.08
C THR A 17 -15.70 5.56 29.05
N LEU A 18 -14.79 6.38 28.49
CA LEU A 18 -15.09 7.17 27.31
C LEU A 18 -15.55 6.20 26.21
N PRO A 19 -16.72 6.40 25.60
CA PRO A 19 -17.11 5.59 24.46
C PRO A 19 -16.09 5.86 23.36
N ALA A 20 -15.38 4.82 22.93
CA ALA A 20 -14.66 4.85 21.68
C ALA A 20 -15.72 5.16 20.62
N PHE A 21 -15.71 6.38 20.07
CA PHE A 21 -16.57 6.76 18.96
C PHE A 21 -16.25 5.83 17.78
N ALA A 22 -16.92 4.69 17.73
CA ALA A 22 -17.02 3.93 16.51
C ALA A 22 -17.66 4.89 15.51
N GLN A 23 -16.96 5.21 14.43
CA GLN A 23 -17.53 6.05 13.39
C GLN A 23 -18.62 5.24 12.71
N ASP A 24 -19.85 5.46 13.16
CA ASP A 24 -21.02 4.77 12.62
C ASP A 24 -21.14 5.05 11.13
N ALA A 25 -21.58 4.05 10.39
CA ALA A 25 -21.90 4.26 8.98
C ALA A 25 -23.00 5.33 8.87
N PRO A 26 -23.04 6.09 7.76
CA PRO A 26 -24.10 7.04 7.50
C PRO A 26 -25.49 6.45 7.78
N ALA A 27 -26.38 7.29 8.33
CA ALA A 27 -27.76 6.90 8.57
C ALA A 27 -28.45 6.45 7.26
N PRO A 28 -29.48 5.59 7.32
CA PRO A 28 -30.27 5.22 6.16
C PRO A 28 -30.77 6.45 5.39
N GLY A 29 -30.69 6.41 4.05
CA GLY A 29 -31.07 7.51 3.17
C GLY A 29 -29.98 8.54 2.89
N VAL A 30 -28.86 8.54 3.62
CA VAL A 30 -27.73 9.49 3.41
C VAL A 30 -26.81 9.04 2.27
N SER A 31 -26.65 7.74 2.09
CA SER A 31 -25.83 7.16 1.04
C SER A 31 -26.55 6.03 0.32
N PRO A 32 -27.03 6.26 -0.91
CA PRO A 32 -27.69 5.20 -1.69
C PRO A 32 -26.82 3.94 -1.86
N ARG A 33 -25.50 4.09 -1.95
CA ARG A 33 -24.58 2.95 -2.05
C ARG A 33 -24.56 2.12 -0.76
N ILE A 34 -24.45 2.76 0.40
CA ILE A 34 -24.50 2.07 1.70
C ILE A 34 -25.85 1.37 1.90
N ASP A 35 -26.96 2.02 1.54
CA ASP A 35 -28.28 1.43 1.66
C ASP A 35 -28.42 0.20 0.75
N ALA A 36 -27.90 0.25 -0.48
CA ALA A 36 -27.87 -0.89 -1.39
C ALA A 36 -27.02 -2.06 -0.85
N ILE A 37 -25.84 -1.78 -0.29
CA ILE A 37 -24.94 -2.77 0.34
C ILE A 37 -25.65 -3.44 1.54
N ARG A 38 -26.26 -2.64 2.43
CA ARG A 38 -26.99 -3.15 3.59
C ARG A 38 -28.19 -4.04 3.15
N LYS A 39 -28.94 -3.59 2.14
CA LYS A 39 -30.07 -4.34 1.58
C LYS A 39 -29.62 -5.67 0.97
N ALA A 40 -28.48 -5.67 0.28
CA ALA A 40 -27.91 -6.89 -0.31
C ALA A 40 -27.29 -7.84 0.74
N GLY A 41 -26.92 -7.32 1.93
CA GLY A 41 -26.23 -8.07 2.97
C GLY A 41 -24.78 -8.42 2.64
N VAL A 42 -24.22 -7.86 1.56
CA VAL A 42 -22.86 -8.11 1.08
C VAL A 42 -22.19 -6.84 0.60
N LEU A 43 -20.87 -6.74 0.87
CA LEU A 43 -19.95 -5.76 0.30
C LEU A 43 -19.11 -6.47 -0.76
N ARG A 44 -19.38 -6.19 -2.03
CA ARG A 44 -18.66 -6.78 -3.17
C ARG A 44 -17.35 -6.03 -3.40
N VAL A 45 -16.23 -6.75 -3.43
CA VAL A 45 -14.91 -6.13 -3.52
C VAL A 45 -14.07 -6.76 -4.62
N GLY A 46 -13.59 -5.92 -5.55
CA GLY A 46 -12.65 -6.35 -6.58
C GLY A 46 -11.28 -6.66 -5.98
N VAL A 47 -10.77 -7.88 -6.18
CA VAL A 47 -9.52 -8.35 -5.61
C VAL A 47 -8.53 -8.80 -6.69
N LEU A 48 -7.26 -8.40 -6.52
CA LEU A 48 -6.11 -8.84 -7.29
C LEU A 48 -4.88 -8.71 -6.39
N ALA A 49 -4.17 -9.81 -6.17
CA ALA A 49 -3.01 -9.82 -5.27
C ALA A 49 -1.93 -8.82 -5.69
N ASN A 50 -1.44 -8.04 -4.73
CA ASN A 50 -0.31 -7.12 -4.89
C ASN A 50 0.29 -6.83 -3.51
N LEU A 51 1.41 -7.49 -3.22
CA LEU A 51 2.12 -7.34 -1.96
C LEU A 51 2.73 -5.93 -1.80
N PRO A 52 2.75 -5.39 -0.59
CA PRO A 52 2.35 -5.96 0.70
C PRO A 52 0.89 -5.67 1.05
N TRP A 53 0.15 -5.00 0.20
CA TRP A 53 -1.16 -4.41 0.52
C TRP A 53 -2.32 -5.39 0.47
N LEU A 54 -2.25 -6.37 -0.47
CA LEU A 54 -3.25 -7.43 -0.61
C LEU A 54 -2.54 -8.72 -0.99
N ALA A 55 -2.56 -9.70 -0.11
CA ALA A 55 -1.96 -11.01 -0.29
C ALA A 55 -3.04 -12.07 -0.44
N GLU A 56 -2.86 -12.96 -1.42
CA GLU A 56 -3.70 -14.14 -1.61
C GLU A 56 -3.07 -15.35 -0.90
N ASN A 57 -3.86 -16.07 -0.12
CA ASN A 57 -3.48 -17.37 0.41
C ASN A 57 -3.91 -18.47 -0.55
N THR A 58 -2.94 -19.01 -1.27
CA THR A 58 -3.17 -20.12 -2.22
C THR A 58 -3.11 -21.51 -1.57
N LYS A 59 -2.88 -21.57 -0.24
CA LYS A 59 -2.82 -22.84 0.50
C LYS A 59 -4.21 -23.26 0.94
N SER A 60 -4.53 -24.54 0.82
CA SER A 60 -5.75 -25.15 1.32
C SER A 60 -5.62 -25.51 2.80
N ASP A 61 -5.22 -24.54 3.65
CA ASP A 61 -4.95 -24.74 5.09
C ASP A 61 -6.09 -24.24 6.00
N GLY A 62 -7.23 -23.87 5.40
CA GLY A 62 -8.40 -23.36 6.14
C GLY A 62 -8.26 -21.92 6.62
N ALA A 63 -7.15 -21.24 6.33
CA ALA A 63 -6.98 -19.83 6.62
C ALA A 63 -7.80 -18.95 5.64
N GLU A 64 -7.97 -17.67 5.99
CA GLU A 64 -8.64 -16.71 5.09
C GLU A 64 -7.91 -16.64 3.73
N ALA A 65 -8.68 -16.61 2.64
CA ALA A 65 -8.14 -16.53 1.28
C ALA A 65 -7.35 -15.25 1.03
N TRP A 66 -7.64 -14.17 1.75
CA TRP A 66 -7.02 -12.87 1.58
C TRP A 66 -6.48 -12.32 2.90
N SER A 67 -5.41 -11.52 2.81
CA SER A 67 -4.80 -10.83 3.95
C SER A 67 -4.15 -9.51 3.51
N GLY A 68 -3.68 -8.74 4.48
CA GLY A 68 -3.03 -7.47 4.23
C GLY A 68 -3.89 -6.26 4.59
N PRO A 69 -3.30 -5.03 4.57
CA PRO A 69 -3.99 -3.83 5.01
C PRO A 69 -5.27 -3.54 4.22
N ALA A 70 -5.32 -3.78 2.90
CA ALA A 70 -6.54 -3.60 2.11
C ALA A 70 -7.66 -4.54 2.57
N TRP A 71 -7.33 -5.80 2.87
CA TRP A 71 -8.30 -6.78 3.37
C TRP A 71 -8.74 -6.46 4.80
N LEU A 72 -7.81 -6.08 5.68
CA LEU A 72 -8.11 -5.67 7.06
C LEU A 72 -9.10 -4.49 7.07
N LEU A 73 -8.84 -3.47 6.24
CA LEU A 73 -9.72 -2.31 6.10
C LEU A 73 -11.10 -2.70 5.56
N THR A 74 -11.16 -3.59 4.58
CA THR A 74 -12.40 -4.10 4.00
C THR A 74 -13.25 -4.85 5.04
N LYS A 75 -12.62 -5.68 5.87
CA LYS A 75 -13.31 -6.37 6.97
C LYS A 75 -13.92 -5.39 7.97
N GLU A 76 -13.22 -4.31 8.28
CA GLU A 76 -13.77 -3.28 9.16
C GLU A 76 -14.97 -2.56 8.54
N TYR A 77 -14.94 -2.24 7.24
CA TYR A 77 -16.11 -1.70 6.54
C TYR A 77 -17.31 -2.65 6.62
N ALA A 78 -17.11 -3.92 6.31
CA ALA A 78 -18.17 -4.92 6.36
C ALA A 78 -18.73 -5.10 7.78
N ARG A 79 -17.85 -5.10 8.80
CA ARG A 79 -18.23 -5.19 10.21
C ARG A 79 -19.12 -4.01 10.64
N VAL A 80 -18.74 -2.79 10.29
CA VAL A 80 -19.51 -1.57 10.65
C VAL A 80 -20.85 -1.53 9.91
N LEU A 81 -20.89 -2.02 8.66
CA LEU A 81 -22.15 -2.10 7.88
C LEU A 81 -23.04 -3.28 8.29
N GLY A 82 -22.52 -4.26 9.05
CA GLY A 82 -23.24 -5.49 9.41
C GLY A 82 -23.45 -6.45 8.23
N VAL A 83 -22.52 -6.49 7.27
CA VAL A 83 -22.63 -7.29 6.04
C VAL A 83 -21.44 -8.25 5.87
N LYS A 84 -21.54 -9.19 4.95
CA LYS A 84 -20.44 -10.09 4.56
C LYS A 84 -19.57 -9.43 3.48
N VAL A 85 -18.30 -9.84 3.38
CA VAL A 85 -17.44 -9.49 2.25
C VAL A 85 -17.58 -10.54 1.16
N GLU A 86 -17.77 -10.10 -0.08
CA GLU A 86 -17.81 -10.95 -1.27
C GLU A 86 -16.67 -10.53 -2.23
N PRO A 87 -15.57 -11.30 -2.31
CA PRO A 87 -14.46 -11.00 -3.22
C PRO A 87 -14.84 -11.40 -4.66
N VAL A 88 -14.54 -10.49 -5.59
CA VAL A 88 -14.69 -10.66 -7.03
C VAL A 88 -13.31 -10.55 -7.67
N LEU A 89 -12.82 -11.61 -8.30
CA LEU A 89 -11.52 -11.60 -8.98
C LEU A 89 -11.56 -10.63 -10.15
N VAL A 90 -10.56 -9.76 -10.22
CA VAL A 90 -10.38 -8.81 -11.32
C VAL A 90 -8.97 -8.92 -11.92
N SER A 91 -8.77 -8.35 -13.10
CA SER A 91 -7.47 -8.25 -13.76
C SER A 91 -6.89 -6.84 -13.66
N HIS A 92 -5.66 -6.67 -14.18
CA HIS A 92 -5.06 -5.33 -14.29
C HIS A 92 -5.87 -4.39 -15.16
N GLU A 93 -6.57 -4.90 -16.17
CA GLU A 93 -7.41 -4.14 -17.10
C GLU A 93 -8.78 -3.83 -16.52
N THR A 94 -9.35 -4.75 -15.73
CA THR A 94 -10.74 -4.64 -15.25
C THR A 94 -10.87 -4.01 -13.87
N LYS A 95 -9.81 -3.95 -13.06
CA LYS A 95 -9.83 -3.49 -11.65
C LYS A 95 -10.35 -2.06 -11.42
N VAL A 96 -10.39 -1.22 -12.44
CA VAL A 96 -11.01 0.11 -12.40
C VAL A 96 -12.38 0.11 -13.07
N PRO A 97 -12.56 -0.42 -14.31
CA PRO A 97 -13.87 -0.47 -14.97
C PRO A 97 -14.98 -1.20 -14.22
N VAL A 98 -14.66 -2.20 -13.37
CA VAL A 98 -15.67 -2.95 -12.58
C VAL A 98 -16.48 -2.07 -11.62
N LEU A 99 -15.93 -0.90 -11.22
CA LEU A 99 -16.63 0.08 -10.39
C LEU A 99 -17.76 0.76 -11.17
N ALA A 100 -17.44 1.32 -12.35
CA ALA A 100 -18.41 2.01 -13.19
C ALA A 100 -19.51 1.07 -13.70
N SER A 101 -19.18 -0.22 -13.93
CA SER A 101 -20.15 -1.24 -14.33
C SER A 101 -20.98 -1.82 -13.16
N ASN A 102 -20.80 -1.31 -11.93
CA ASN A 102 -21.48 -1.74 -10.71
C ASN A 102 -21.35 -3.25 -10.41
N GLN A 103 -20.28 -3.89 -10.85
CA GLN A 103 -19.98 -5.29 -10.52
C GLN A 103 -19.43 -5.43 -9.10
N VAL A 104 -18.75 -4.39 -8.60
CA VAL A 104 -18.24 -4.29 -7.23
C VAL A 104 -18.60 -2.95 -6.61
N ASP A 105 -18.57 -2.89 -5.29
CA ASP A 105 -18.81 -1.69 -4.51
C ASP A 105 -17.50 -0.94 -4.22
N LEU A 106 -16.39 -1.69 -4.10
CA LEU A 106 -15.02 -1.20 -3.94
C LEU A 106 -14.07 -2.01 -4.82
N SER A 107 -13.03 -1.37 -5.38
CA SER A 107 -11.86 -2.07 -5.89
C SER A 107 -10.78 -2.00 -4.81
N ILE A 108 -10.55 -3.12 -4.12
CA ILE A 108 -9.55 -3.18 -3.04
C ILE A 108 -8.17 -3.65 -3.54
N THR A 109 -8.04 -3.83 -4.86
CA THR A 109 -6.72 -3.96 -5.45
C THR A 109 -5.92 -2.70 -5.12
N PRO A 110 -4.66 -2.82 -4.69
CA PRO A 110 -3.85 -1.63 -4.43
C PRO A 110 -3.68 -0.80 -5.70
N LEU A 111 -4.19 0.42 -5.66
CA LEU A 111 -4.14 1.36 -6.77
C LEU A 111 -3.26 2.55 -6.40
N ALA A 112 -2.19 2.79 -7.16
CA ALA A 112 -1.50 4.07 -7.09
C ALA A 112 -2.43 5.16 -7.64
N GLU A 113 -2.53 6.27 -6.92
CA GLU A 113 -3.26 7.44 -7.38
C GLU A 113 -2.52 8.06 -8.58
N THR A 114 -3.22 8.24 -9.68
CA THR A 114 -2.70 8.90 -10.88
C THR A 114 -3.74 9.87 -11.44
N PRO A 115 -3.32 10.93 -12.19
CA PRO A 115 -4.25 11.88 -12.78
C PRO A 115 -5.35 11.23 -13.65
N ASP A 116 -5.00 10.20 -14.42
CA ASP A 116 -5.99 9.51 -15.26
C ASP A 116 -7.00 8.69 -14.45
N ARG A 117 -6.55 8.02 -13.39
CA ARG A 117 -7.47 7.30 -12.50
C ARG A 117 -8.37 8.25 -11.74
N LEU A 118 -7.86 9.42 -11.31
CA LEU A 118 -8.66 10.45 -10.64
C LEU A 118 -9.80 11.00 -11.51
N LYS A 119 -9.72 10.87 -12.83
CA LYS A 119 -10.84 11.21 -13.74
C LYS A 119 -11.96 10.16 -13.66
N ALA A 120 -11.62 8.89 -13.43
CA ALA A 120 -12.54 7.76 -13.49
C ALA A 120 -13.10 7.34 -12.13
N ILE A 121 -12.30 7.42 -11.06
CA ILE A 121 -12.63 6.92 -9.71
C ILE A 121 -12.21 7.91 -8.63
N ASP A 122 -12.79 7.74 -7.44
CA ASP A 122 -12.31 8.35 -6.21
C ASP A 122 -11.43 7.36 -5.44
N PHE A 123 -10.56 7.89 -4.56
CA PHE A 123 -9.63 7.08 -3.78
C PHE A 123 -9.88 7.18 -2.29
N VAL A 124 -9.65 6.06 -1.61
CA VAL A 124 -9.46 5.97 -0.16
C VAL A 124 -8.02 5.59 0.10
N ILE A 125 -7.18 6.59 0.33
CA ILE A 125 -5.75 6.39 0.53
C ILE A 125 -5.50 5.78 1.91
N TYR A 126 -4.70 4.71 1.97
CA TYR A 126 -4.31 4.05 3.21
C TYR A 126 -2.81 3.77 3.32
N SER A 127 -2.07 3.83 2.21
CA SER A 127 -0.63 3.58 2.15
C SER A 127 0.03 4.46 1.09
N ALA A 128 1.32 4.25 0.86
CA ALA A 128 2.09 4.87 -0.21
C ALA A 128 3.12 3.88 -0.76
N THR A 129 3.48 4.07 -2.02
CA THR A 129 4.60 3.39 -2.66
C THR A 129 5.71 4.39 -2.96
N SER A 130 6.93 3.88 -3.13
CA SER A 130 8.09 4.68 -3.55
C SER A 130 9.13 3.78 -4.20
N VAL A 131 10.16 4.39 -4.79
CA VAL A 131 11.23 3.70 -5.51
C VAL A 131 12.54 3.84 -4.75
N CYS A 132 13.34 2.79 -4.76
CA CYS A 132 14.73 2.75 -4.34
C CYS A 132 15.62 2.71 -5.57
N MET A 133 16.81 3.31 -5.49
CA MET A 133 17.89 3.06 -6.43
C MET A 133 18.86 2.08 -5.79
N PHE A 134 19.10 0.93 -6.41
CA PHE A 134 20.08 -0.03 -5.92
C PHE A 134 21.25 -0.16 -6.88
N GLY A 135 22.40 -0.55 -6.34
CA GLY A 135 23.63 -0.86 -7.06
C GLY A 135 24.43 -1.92 -6.31
N ARG A 136 25.57 -2.33 -6.85
CA ARG A 136 26.44 -3.26 -6.13
C ARG A 136 27.25 -2.54 -5.05
N ALA A 137 27.43 -3.19 -3.91
CA ALA A 137 28.22 -2.69 -2.80
C ALA A 137 29.72 -2.58 -3.11
N ASP A 138 30.22 -3.31 -4.14
CA ASP A 138 31.60 -3.22 -4.62
C ASP A 138 31.79 -2.18 -5.75
N ASN A 139 30.72 -1.51 -6.18
CA ASN A 139 30.78 -0.47 -7.20
C ASN A 139 31.02 0.91 -6.56
N THR A 140 32.25 1.41 -6.62
CA THR A 140 32.63 2.69 -6.05
C THR A 140 31.87 3.88 -6.64
N LYS A 141 31.47 3.82 -7.92
CA LYS A 141 30.63 4.88 -8.52
C LYS A 141 29.28 4.99 -7.84
N PHE A 142 28.70 3.87 -7.40
CA PHE A 142 27.44 3.86 -6.69
C PHE A 142 27.62 4.20 -5.20
N THR A 143 28.58 3.54 -4.53
CA THR A 143 28.75 3.66 -3.06
C THR A 143 29.33 4.98 -2.60
N GLN A 144 29.96 5.77 -3.47
CA GLN A 144 30.37 7.13 -3.19
C GLN A 144 29.21 8.14 -3.28
N SER A 145 28.08 7.75 -3.90
CA SER A 145 26.87 8.57 -3.94
C SER A 145 26.21 8.57 -2.57
N LYS A 146 25.90 9.76 -2.04
CA LYS A 146 25.26 9.95 -0.73
C LYS A 146 23.76 10.10 -0.83
N SER A 147 23.28 10.47 -2.01
CA SER A 147 21.86 10.68 -2.32
C SER A 147 21.53 10.12 -3.70
N VAL A 148 20.26 10.03 -4.01
CA VAL A 148 19.77 9.66 -5.34
C VAL A 148 20.16 10.71 -6.39
N ASP A 149 20.27 11.99 -6.00
CA ASP A 149 20.71 13.08 -6.89
C ASP A 149 22.11 12.86 -7.44
N ASP A 150 23.00 12.27 -6.64
CA ASP A 150 24.39 12.01 -7.02
C ASP A 150 24.53 10.96 -8.14
N LEU A 151 23.44 10.24 -8.46
CA LEU A 151 23.41 9.31 -9.59
C LEU A 151 23.19 10.02 -10.94
N ASN A 152 22.77 11.29 -10.94
CA ASN A 152 22.52 12.05 -12.16
C ASN A 152 23.81 12.67 -12.74
N ARG A 153 24.74 11.83 -13.18
CA ARG A 153 26.03 12.23 -13.74
C ARG A 153 26.48 11.30 -14.88
N PRO A 154 27.27 11.79 -15.85
CA PRO A 154 27.53 11.09 -17.12
C PRO A 154 28.32 9.80 -17.00
N GLU A 155 29.02 9.55 -15.89
CA GLU A 155 29.76 8.32 -15.64
C GLU A 155 28.90 7.18 -15.07
N ILE A 156 27.66 7.50 -14.65
CA ILE A 156 26.68 6.52 -14.11
C ILE A 156 25.84 5.97 -15.25
N THR A 157 25.70 4.64 -15.29
CA THR A 157 24.76 3.94 -16.15
C THR A 157 23.58 3.42 -15.32
N ILE A 158 22.35 3.83 -15.65
CA ILE A 158 21.12 3.41 -14.97
C ILE A 158 20.34 2.49 -15.90
N ALA A 159 20.15 1.23 -15.46
CA ALA A 159 19.28 0.28 -16.16
C ALA A 159 17.83 0.49 -15.76
N TYR A 160 16.90 0.33 -16.71
CA TYR A 160 15.46 0.36 -16.44
C TYR A 160 14.73 -0.59 -17.40
N PHE A 161 13.54 -1.03 -16.98
CA PHE A 161 12.69 -1.89 -17.82
C PHE A 161 11.86 -1.01 -18.78
N ILE A 162 11.99 -1.26 -20.09
CA ILE A 162 11.20 -0.56 -21.12
C ILE A 162 9.73 -0.99 -21.02
N GLY A 163 8.81 -0.02 -20.99
CA GLY A 163 7.39 -0.24 -20.72
C GLY A 163 7.07 -0.42 -19.23
N GLY A 164 8.08 -0.38 -18.35
CA GLY A 164 7.90 -0.42 -16.90
C GLY A 164 7.39 0.89 -16.32
N GLY A 165 6.84 0.81 -15.10
CA GLY A 165 6.31 1.98 -14.39
C GLY A 165 7.35 3.05 -14.06
N GLU A 166 8.63 2.69 -14.00
CA GLU A 166 9.75 3.56 -13.65
C GLU A 166 10.39 4.25 -14.88
N GLU A 167 10.10 3.82 -16.10
CA GLU A 167 10.77 4.32 -17.32
C GLU A 167 10.69 5.83 -17.47
N GLY A 168 9.47 6.40 -17.44
CA GLY A 168 9.27 7.83 -17.58
C GLY A 168 9.99 8.61 -16.49
N TRP A 169 9.87 8.16 -15.25
CA TRP A 169 10.51 8.76 -14.10
C TRP A 169 12.04 8.71 -14.20
N VAL A 170 12.65 7.60 -14.62
CA VAL A 170 14.10 7.49 -14.79
C VAL A 170 14.62 8.49 -15.83
N LYS A 171 13.91 8.61 -16.96
CA LYS A 171 14.29 9.57 -18.04
C LYS A 171 14.23 11.01 -17.59
N GLU A 172 13.22 11.36 -16.80
CA GLU A 172 13.04 12.71 -16.27
C GLU A 172 14.02 13.00 -15.10
N ARG A 173 14.23 12.02 -14.20
CA ARG A 173 15.01 12.17 -12.97
C ARG A 173 16.50 12.21 -13.21
N PHE A 174 17.00 11.52 -14.24
CA PHE A 174 18.43 11.32 -14.50
C PHE A 174 18.86 11.73 -15.92
N PRO A 175 18.58 12.99 -16.34
CA PRO A 175 18.87 13.43 -17.71
C PRO A 175 20.36 13.49 -18.09
N LYS A 176 21.27 13.47 -17.10
CA LYS A 176 22.72 13.48 -17.32
C LYS A 176 23.34 12.08 -17.32
N ALA A 177 22.68 11.10 -16.70
CA ALA A 177 23.17 9.74 -16.63
C ALA A 177 23.03 9.02 -17.97
N LYS A 178 23.82 7.96 -18.17
CA LYS A 178 23.62 7.02 -19.27
C LYS A 178 22.45 6.11 -18.96
N LEU A 179 21.45 6.10 -19.84
CA LEU A 179 20.25 5.28 -19.65
C LEU A 179 20.31 4.01 -20.48
N ARG A 180 20.11 2.85 -19.83
CA ARG A 180 20.12 1.54 -20.44
C ARG A 180 18.76 0.88 -20.30
N GLY A 181 17.94 1.00 -21.34
CA GLY A 181 16.65 0.31 -21.41
C GLY A 181 16.82 -1.16 -21.71
N VAL A 182 16.08 -2.04 -21.02
CA VAL A 182 16.06 -3.49 -21.21
C VAL A 182 14.63 -3.99 -21.42
N THR A 183 14.46 -4.97 -22.31
CA THR A 183 13.13 -5.49 -22.70
C THR A 183 12.90 -6.93 -22.26
N ASN A 184 13.97 -7.68 -21.98
CA ASN A 184 13.89 -9.11 -21.71
C ASN A 184 13.75 -9.39 -20.20
N SER A 185 13.13 -10.51 -19.86
CA SER A 185 13.05 -11.06 -18.49
C SER A 185 12.17 -10.24 -17.50
N GLY A 186 11.32 -9.32 -17.97
CA GLY A 186 10.38 -8.61 -17.13
C GLY A 186 11.04 -7.65 -16.13
N ALA A 187 10.38 -7.39 -15.02
CA ALA A 187 10.80 -6.43 -14.01
C ALA A 187 12.15 -6.75 -13.33
N THR A 188 12.68 -7.97 -13.48
CA THR A 188 13.99 -8.39 -12.92
C THR A 188 15.16 -8.07 -13.84
N ALA A 189 14.95 -7.79 -15.12
CA ALA A 189 16.02 -7.50 -16.07
C ALA A 189 16.99 -6.39 -15.63
N PRO A 190 16.55 -5.26 -15.04
CA PRO A 190 17.47 -4.26 -14.52
C PRO A 190 18.37 -4.76 -13.38
N VAL A 191 17.90 -5.74 -12.58
CA VAL A 191 18.71 -6.37 -11.53
C VAL A 191 19.89 -7.12 -12.16
N GLU A 192 19.63 -7.89 -13.22
CA GLU A 192 20.65 -8.63 -13.95
C GLU A 192 21.70 -7.70 -14.58
N GLU A 193 21.29 -6.55 -15.11
CA GLU A 193 22.19 -5.54 -15.66
C GLU A 193 23.17 -5.00 -14.60
N VAL A 194 22.66 -4.72 -13.40
CA VAL A 194 23.49 -4.25 -12.27
C VAL A 194 24.43 -5.36 -11.80
N MET A 195 23.92 -6.57 -11.59
CA MET A 195 24.72 -7.69 -11.07
C MET A 195 25.82 -8.13 -12.05
N SER A 196 25.55 -8.05 -13.35
CA SER A 196 26.53 -8.35 -14.41
C SER A 196 27.47 -7.19 -14.77
N LYS A 197 27.45 -6.09 -14.00
CA LYS A 197 28.32 -4.91 -14.20
C LYS A 197 28.05 -4.12 -15.49
N ARG A 198 26.91 -4.34 -16.15
CA ARG A 198 26.50 -3.59 -17.35
C ARG A 198 25.79 -2.28 -17.02
N ALA A 199 25.31 -2.14 -15.77
CA ALA A 199 24.80 -0.90 -15.22
C ALA A 199 25.35 -0.65 -13.81
N ASP A 200 25.40 0.61 -13.40
CA ASP A 200 25.86 1.02 -12.07
C ASP A 200 24.70 1.03 -11.06
N ALA A 201 23.50 1.34 -11.52
CA ALA A 201 22.29 1.43 -10.70
C ALA A 201 21.02 1.01 -11.46
N ALA A 202 19.96 0.69 -10.74
CA ALA A 202 18.63 0.51 -11.28
C ALA A 202 17.54 0.86 -10.24
N PRO A 203 16.36 1.32 -10.68
CA PRO A 203 15.22 1.52 -9.81
C PRO A 203 14.56 0.20 -9.44
N ILE A 204 14.00 0.15 -8.24
CA ILE A 204 13.13 -0.92 -7.79
C ILE A 204 12.12 -0.35 -6.77
N ASN A 205 10.88 -0.81 -6.79
CA ASN A 205 9.95 -0.45 -5.74
C ASN A 205 10.50 -0.90 -4.37
N ARG A 206 10.32 -0.07 -3.33
CA ARG A 206 10.87 -0.30 -1.98
C ARG A 206 10.50 -1.66 -1.39
N VAL A 207 9.32 -2.18 -1.68
CA VAL A 207 8.86 -3.45 -1.12
C VAL A 207 9.53 -4.66 -1.78
N PRO A 208 9.49 -4.83 -3.13
CA PRO A 208 10.30 -5.85 -3.80
C PRO A 208 11.79 -5.78 -3.45
N TYR A 209 12.32 -4.57 -3.17
CA TYR A 209 13.72 -4.43 -2.73
C TYR A 209 14.01 -5.22 -1.45
N VAL A 210 13.10 -5.19 -0.44
CA VAL A 210 13.30 -5.94 0.81
C VAL A 210 13.49 -7.44 0.54
N GLY A 211 12.60 -8.03 -0.26
CA GLY A 211 12.69 -9.44 -0.63
C GLY A 211 13.94 -9.76 -1.46
N MET A 212 14.34 -8.85 -2.37
CA MET A 212 15.56 -8.99 -3.18
C MET A 212 16.82 -8.92 -2.31
N ALA A 213 16.92 -7.96 -1.39
CA ALA A 213 18.09 -7.76 -0.55
C ALA A 213 18.36 -8.95 0.41
N LYS A 214 17.33 -9.70 0.77
CA LYS A 214 17.48 -10.95 1.54
C LYS A 214 18.12 -12.07 0.70
N LYS A 215 17.85 -12.12 -0.60
CA LYS A 215 18.26 -13.20 -1.53
C LYS A 215 19.56 -12.88 -2.27
N VAL A 216 19.75 -11.63 -2.65
CA VAL A 216 20.89 -11.15 -3.43
C VAL A 216 21.86 -10.43 -2.51
N LYS A 217 23.04 -11.01 -2.31
CA LYS A 217 24.09 -10.41 -1.47
C LYS A 217 24.91 -9.38 -2.25
N GLY A 218 25.56 -8.47 -1.54
CA GLY A 218 26.43 -7.47 -2.15
C GLY A 218 25.70 -6.31 -2.84
N LEU A 219 24.47 -6.04 -2.41
CA LEU A 219 23.70 -4.85 -2.81
C LEU A 219 23.93 -3.69 -1.86
N SER A 220 23.84 -2.48 -2.42
CA SER A 220 23.74 -1.20 -1.71
C SER A 220 22.52 -0.45 -2.25
N VAL A 221 21.95 0.46 -1.47
CA VAL A 221 20.70 1.14 -1.82
C VAL A 221 20.74 2.63 -1.47
N LEU A 222 20.02 3.42 -2.24
CA LEU A 222 19.75 4.83 -2.00
C LEU A 222 18.24 5.11 -2.07
N PRO A 223 17.72 5.92 -1.13
CA PRO A 223 18.36 6.40 0.08
C PRO A 223 18.82 5.24 0.99
N SER A 224 20.00 5.35 1.60
CA SER A 224 20.54 4.28 2.46
C SER A 224 19.86 4.20 3.83
N ALA A 225 19.23 5.28 4.27
CA ALA A 225 18.55 5.33 5.55
C ALA A 225 17.44 4.29 5.64
N ASN A 226 17.50 3.44 6.68
CA ASN A 226 16.52 2.39 6.96
C ASN A 226 16.27 1.49 5.73
N ASP A 227 17.34 1.09 5.04
CA ASP A 227 17.29 0.24 3.84
C ASP A 227 16.25 0.70 2.83
N CYS A 228 16.22 2.01 2.57
CA CYS A 228 15.30 2.66 1.64
C CYS A 228 13.81 2.65 2.05
N GLN A 229 13.43 2.20 3.22
CA GLN A 229 12.03 2.15 3.62
C GLN A 229 11.38 3.54 3.73
N GLY A 230 12.18 4.57 3.96
CA GLY A 230 11.76 5.98 4.00
C GLY A 230 11.89 6.71 2.66
N SER A 231 12.13 6.03 1.55
CA SER A 231 12.28 6.70 0.25
C SER A 231 11.05 7.49 -0.15
N MET A 232 11.29 8.70 -0.64
CA MET A 232 10.28 9.57 -1.26
C MET A 232 10.42 9.66 -2.78
N GLU A 233 11.38 8.93 -3.36
CA GLU A 233 11.58 8.90 -4.81
C GLU A 233 10.37 8.27 -5.49
N LYS A 234 9.81 8.95 -6.48
CA LYS A 234 8.58 8.54 -7.19
C LYS A 234 7.47 8.12 -6.21
N ALA A 235 7.40 8.80 -5.06
CA ALA A 235 6.36 8.49 -4.08
C ALA A 235 4.97 8.74 -4.66
N ALA A 236 4.08 7.79 -4.44
CA ALA A 236 2.68 7.88 -4.86
C ALA A 236 1.76 7.30 -3.78
N PRO A 237 0.63 7.97 -3.48
CA PRO A 237 -0.38 7.40 -2.61
C PRO A 237 -0.93 6.09 -3.17
N VAL A 238 -1.22 5.14 -2.27
CA VAL A 238 -1.86 3.87 -2.59
C VAL A 238 -3.19 3.77 -1.86
N GLY A 239 -4.24 3.43 -2.58
CA GLY A 239 -5.58 3.39 -2.03
C GLY A 239 -6.49 2.35 -2.67
N LEU A 240 -7.69 2.28 -2.11
CA LEU A 240 -8.83 1.57 -2.68
C LEU A 240 -9.51 2.49 -3.69
N GLY A 241 -10.11 1.91 -4.74
CA GLY A 241 -10.94 2.63 -5.71
C GLY A 241 -12.42 2.61 -5.30
N VAL A 242 -13.08 3.73 -5.49
CA VAL A 242 -14.52 3.94 -5.30
C VAL A 242 -15.09 4.56 -6.56
N ASP A 243 -16.30 4.16 -6.95
CA ASP A 243 -16.99 4.78 -8.07
C ASP A 243 -17.22 6.29 -7.82
N LYS A 244 -17.23 7.08 -8.90
CA LYS A 244 -17.48 8.53 -8.82
C LYS A 244 -18.87 8.86 -8.28
N ASN A 245 -19.01 10.10 -7.80
CA ASN A 245 -20.29 10.67 -7.35
C ASN A 245 -20.91 9.96 -6.12
N GLN A 246 -20.07 9.32 -5.30
CA GLN A 246 -20.47 8.62 -4.06
C GLN A 246 -19.95 9.36 -2.80
N ALA A 247 -20.09 10.69 -2.73
CA ALA A 247 -19.41 11.53 -1.73
C ALA A 247 -19.62 11.05 -0.28
N ALA A 248 -20.87 10.76 0.12
CA ALA A 248 -21.17 10.30 1.48
C ALA A 248 -20.50 8.94 1.79
N PHE A 249 -20.49 8.02 0.83
CA PHE A 249 -19.82 6.72 0.95
C PHE A 249 -18.31 6.90 1.04
N THR A 250 -17.71 7.63 0.10
CA THR A 250 -16.26 7.86 0.03
C THR A 250 -15.72 8.57 1.28
N ASN A 251 -16.45 9.58 1.79
CA ASN A 251 -16.05 10.31 3.00
C ASN A 251 -16.09 9.40 4.24
N TRP A 252 -17.11 8.56 4.37
CA TRP A 252 -17.18 7.58 5.45
C TRP A 252 -16.03 6.57 5.37
N LEU A 253 -15.74 6.00 4.19
CA LEU A 253 -14.63 5.09 3.97
C LEU A 253 -13.29 5.72 4.36
N ARG A 254 -13.04 6.98 3.96
CA ARG A 254 -11.82 7.73 4.30
C ARG A 254 -11.68 7.94 5.81
N ALA A 255 -12.78 8.27 6.49
CA ALA A 255 -12.76 8.46 7.94
C ALA A 255 -12.41 7.16 8.68
N VAL A 256 -12.96 6.02 8.25
CA VAL A 256 -12.60 4.70 8.80
C VAL A 256 -11.12 4.37 8.51
N ALA A 257 -10.66 4.59 7.28
CA ALA A 257 -9.25 4.35 6.91
C ALA A 257 -8.28 5.19 7.74
N THR A 258 -8.60 6.47 7.99
CA THR A 258 -7.81 7.36 8.85
C THR A 258 -7.72 6.83 10.28
N ARG A 259 -8.82 6.39 10.86
CA ARG A 259 -8.86 5.80 12.21
C ARG A 259 -8.03 4.52 12.29
N MET A 260 -8.08 3.69 11.25
CA MET A 260 -7.36 2.41 11.20
C MET A 260 -5.89 2.54 10.79
N LYS A 261 -5.41 3.72 10.43
CA LYS A 261 -4.06 3.91 9.89
C LYS A 261 -2.95 3.20 10.69
N PRO A 262 -2.90 3.27 12.05
CA PRO A 262 -1.88 2.56 12.81
C PRO A 262 -1.92 1.04 12.64
N GLN A 263 -3.12 0.44 12.58
CA GLN A 263 -3.29 -1.00 12.39
C GLN A 263 -2.93 -1.42 10.95
N LEU A 264 -3.29 -0.59 9.95
CA LEU A 264 -2.95 -0.84 8.55
C LEU A 264 -1.44 -0.80 8.33
N ASP A 265 -0.75 0.16 8.94
CA ASP A 265 0.72 0.27 8.88
C ASP A 265 1.41 -0.91 9.57
N ALA A 266 0.85 -1.38 10.68
CA ALA A 266 1.37 -2.56 11.39
C ALA A 266 1.20 -3.84 10.55
N GLU A 267 0.05 -4.01 9.89
CA GLU A 267 -0.20 -5.16 9.02
C GLU A 267 0.67 -5.12 7.76
N GLU A 268 0.87 -3.95 7.16
CA GLU A 268 1.79 -3.77 6.03
C GLU A 268 3.21 -4.19 6.41
N ARG A 269 3.75 -3.69 7.54
CA ARG A 269 5.09 -4.07 8.04
C ARG A 269 5.21 -5.56 8.28
N LYS A 270 4.21 -6.19 8.92
CA LYS A 270 4.19 -7.64 9.18
C LYS A 270 4.30 -8.47 7.89
N ILE A 271 3.73 -8.00 6.78
CA ILE A 271 3.85 -8.68 5.48
C ILE A 271 5.24 -8.43 4.90
N ILE A 272 5.73 -7.19 4.92
CA ILE A 272 7.08 -6.83 4.43
C ILE A 272 8.16 -7.65 5.15
N ASP A 273 8.04 -7.82 6.47
CA ASP A 273 9.00 -8.58 7.28
C ASP A 273 9.08 -10.07 6.90
N LYS A 274 8.03 -10.60 6.28
CA LYS A 274 7.97 -12.01 5.81
C LYS A 274 8.48 -12.21 4.37
N LEU A 275 8.70 -11.12 3.58
CA LEU A 275 9.25 -11.20 2.23
C LEU A 275 10.74 -11.53 2.26
#